data_195c4d9fde6d095eddf06e626f41256f
#
_entry.id   195c4d9fde6d095eddf06e626f41256f
#
_cell.length_a   1.000
_cell.length_b   1.000
_cell.length_c   1.000
_cell.angle_alpha   90.00
_cell.angle_beta   90.00
_cell.angle_gamma   90.00
#
_symmetry.space_group_name_H-M   'P 1'
#
loop_
_entity.id
_entity.type
_entity.pdbx_description
1 polymer ?
#
loop_
_entity_poly.entity_id
_entity_poly.type
_entity_poly.pdbx_seq_one_letter_code
_entity_poly.pdbx_strand_id
1 'polypeptide(L)'
;MLYIPPFDAPLKLHLSPLLMSQKVLFVCTGNVCRSPMAEGFLRHMAKEAGADIEVGSAGIGAMDDMTPSRHSVTAMREEGIDISRQRSRMLTPEMMEEYTHIFGLGTGHIDAIRSYFPEEQEKTFVLREFIADEGLDLEVPDPIGGDLDEYRITRNLIKEAMPSILRFVLTGDPSKPGS
;
A
#
# COMPACT_ATOMS: atom_id res chain seq x y z
N MET A 1 8.52 55.80 -19.30
CA MET A 1 9.39 54.72 -19.81
C MET A 1 9.17 53.49 -18.93
N LEU A 2 8.30 52.59 -19.37
CA LEU A 2 7.91 51.41 -18.62
C LEU A 2 8.92 50.30 -18.91
N TYR A 3 9.60 49.80 -17.87
CA TYR A 3 10.53 48.68 -17.95
C TYR A 3 9.73 47.38 -18.02
N ILE A 4 9.81 46.67 -19.15
CA ILE A 4 9.29 45.30 -19.31
C ILE A 4 10.48 44.37 -19.12
N PRO A 5 10.48 43.48 -18.08
CA PRO A 5 11.53 42.50 -17.94
C PRO A 5 11.45 41.41 -19.03
N PRO A 6 12.59 40.84 -19.45
CA PRO A 6 12.60 39.82 -20.50
C PRO A 6 11.94 38.52 -20.03
N PHE A 7 11.12 37.98 -20.92
CA PHE A 7 10.35 36.74 -20.79
C PHE A 7 11.28 35.53 -21.13
N ASP A 8 12.22 35.18 -20.24
CA ASP A 8 13.05 33.99 -20.39
C ASP A 8 13.51 33.46 -19.02
N ALA A 9 12.55 33.02 -18.22
CA ALA A 9 12.84 32.06 -17.19
C ALA A 9 12.06 30.79 -17.57
N PRO A 10 12.70 29.61 -17.66
CA PRO A 10 11.95 28.37 -17.84
C PRO A 10 11.02 28.21 -16.63
N LEU A 11 9.71 28.34 -16.88
CA LEU A 11 8.69 27.91 -15.94
C LEU A 11 9.01 26.44 -15.64
N LYS A 12 9.66 26.18 -14.53
CA LYS A 12 9.61 24.85 -13.92
C LYS A 12 8.14 24.67 -13.55
N LEU A 13 7.36 24.09 -14.49
CA LEU A 13 6.09 23.49 -14.14
C LEU A 13 6.41 22.48 -13.04
N HIS A 14 6.19 22.87 -11.80
CA HIS A 14 5.90 21.92 -10.75
C HIS A 14 4.54 21.32 -11.16
N LEU A 15 4.60 20.27 -11.98
CA LEU A 15 3.45 19.39 -12.19
C LEU A 15 3.01 18.96 -10.79
N SER A 16 1.82 19.41 -10.40
CA SER A 16 1.22 18.98 -9.15
C SER A 16 1.33 17.45 -9.04
N PRO A 17 1.62 16.88 -7.87
CA PRO A 17 1.68 15.42 -7.66
C PRO A 17 0.45 14.68 -8.19
N LEU A 18 -0.66 15.37 -8.37
CA LEU A 18 -1.93 14.91 -8.93
C LEU A 18 -1.90 14.51 -10.43
N LEU A 19 -0.82 14.79 -11.16
CA LEU A 19 -0.68 14.44 -12.59
C LEU A 19 0.17 13.21 -12.87
N MET A 20 0.81 12.64 -11.84
CA MET A 20 1.51 11.35 -11.96
C MET A 20 0.59 10.22 -11.47
N SER A 21 0.45 9.17 -12.27
CA SER A 21 -0.24 7.95 -11.84
C SER A 21 0.35 7.48 -10.50
N GLN A 22 -0.50 7.32 -9.50
CA GLN A 22 -0.05 6.88 -8.18
C GLN A 22 0.18 5.36 -8.20
N LYS A 23 1.31 4.93 -7.63
CA LYS A 23 1.67 3.51 -7.54
C LYS A 23 1.82 3.11 -6.08
N VAL A 24 1.03 2.15 -5.65
CA VAL A 24 0.96 1.69 -4.25
C VAL A 24 1.44 0.25 -4.13
N LEU A 25 2.39 -0.01 -3.25
CA LEU A 25 2.92 -1.33 -2.96
C LEU A 25 2.62 -1.72 -1.50
N PHE A 26 2.02 -2.90 -1.32
CA PHE A 26 1.85 -3.50 0.01
C PHE A 26 2.91 -4.57 0.25
N VAL A 27 3.56 -4.52 1.42
CA VAL A 27 4.68 -5.41 1.74
C VAL A 27 4.42 -6.18 3.04
N CYS A 28 4.56 -7.51 2.97
CA CYS A 28 4.61 -8.38 4.13
C CYS A 28 5.83 -9.31 4.03
N THR A 29 5.88 -10.39 4.79
CA THR A 29 7.02 -11.33 4.73
C THR A 29 6.99 -12.18 3.47
N GLY A 30 5.97 -13.00 3.29
CA GLY A 30 5.91 -14.03 2.24
C GLY A 30 5.10 -13.68 1.00
N ASN A 31 4.38 -12.57 1.00
CA ASN A 31 3.49 -12.13 -0.11
C ASN A 31 2.45 -13.18 -0.53
N VAL A 32 1.96 -13.99 0.42
CA VAL A 32 0.94 -15.02 0.17
C VAL A 32 -0.33 -14.87 1.03
N CYS A 33 -0.27 -14.09 2.13
CA CYS A 33 -1.42 -13.93 3.03
C CYS A 33 -1.87 -12.46 3.09
N ARG A 34 -1.16 -11.61 3.82
CA ARG A 34 -1.56 -10.25 4.18
C ARG A 34 -1.51 -9.27 3.01
N SER A 35 -0.36 -9.10 2.39
CA SER A 35 -0.18 -8.10 1.31
C SER A 35 -1.02 -8.37 0.06
N PRO A 36 -1.32 -9.64 -0.36
CA PRO A 36 -2.27 -9.89 -1.43
C PRO A 36 -3.71 -9.44 -1.10
N MET A 37 -4.14 -9.57 0.16
CA MET A 37 -5.44 -9.07 0.61
C MET A 37 -5.50 -7.54 0.55
N ALA A 38 -4.45 -6.86 1.02
CA ALA A 38 -4.36 -5.40 0.97
C ALA A 38 -4.37 -4.87 -0.47
N GLU A 39 -3.61 -5.48 -1.37
CA GLU A 39 -3.62 -5.19 -2.81
C GLU A 39 -5.03 -5.36 -3.39
N GLY A 40 -5.70 -6.46 -3.07
CA GLY A 40 -7.07 -6.73 -3.53
C GLY A 40 -8.06 -5.66 -3.12
N PHE A 41 -8.05 -5.25 -1.84
CA PHE A 41 -8.92 -4.19 -1.33
C PHE A 41 -8.68 -2.84 -2.01
N LEU A 42 -7.44 -2.36 -2.02
CA LEU A 42 -7.17 -1.03 -2.58
C LEU A 42 -7.45 -0.99 -4.08
N ARG A 43 -7.10 -2.05 -4.82
CA ARG A 43 -7.41 -2.15 -6.25
C ARG A 43 -8.93 -2.10 -6.50
N HIS A 44 -9.70 -2.81 -5.70
CA HIS A 44 -11.17 -2.80 -5.79
C HIS A 44 -11.73 -1.39 -5.51
N MET A 45 -11.33 -0.76 -4.41
CA MET A 45 -11.79 0.57 -4.01
C MET A 45 -11.36 1.66 -5.00
N ALA A 46 -10.14 1.62 -5.52
CA ALA A 46 -9.66 2.55 -6.54
C ALA A 46 -10.51 2.46 -7.82
N LYS A 47 -10.84 1.23 -8.25
CA LYS A 47 -11.72 1.00 -9.41
C LYS A 47 -13.12 1.57 -9.17
N GLU A 48 -13.72 1.35 -8.00
CA GLU A 48 -15.04 1.89 -7.65
C GLU A 48 -15.04 3.43 -7.60
N ALA A 49 -13.94 4.03 -7.12
CA ALA A 49 -13.76 5.47 -7.08
C ALA A 49 -13.38 6.09 -8.44
N GLY A 50 -13.15 5.28 -9.49
CA GLY A 50 -12.66 5.76 -10.78
C GLY A 50 -11.25 6.39 -10.69
N ALA A 51 -10.46 5.98 -9.70
CA ALA A 51 -9.12 6.50 -9.45
C ALA A 51 -8.06 5.72 -10.26
N ASP A 52 -7.14 6.45 -10.90
CA ASP A 52 -6.01 5.88 -11.64
C ASP A 52 -4.85 5.60 -10.67
N ILE A 53 -4.93 4.43 -10.00
CA ILE A 53 -3.92 3.97 -9.06
C ILE A 53 -3.45 2.57 -9.48
N GLU A 54 -2.17 2.42 -9.71
CA GLU A 54 -1.54 1.10 -9.87
C GLU A 54 -1.29 0.50 -8.49
N VAL A 55 -1.79 -0.71 -8.25
CA VAL A 55 -1.66 -1.37 -6.94
C VAL A 55 -0.96 -2.71 -7.11
N GLY A 56 0.06 -2.94 -6.29
CA GLY A 56 0.81 -4.19 -6.24
C GLY A 56 1.12 -4.65 -4.82
N SER A 57 1.72 -5.82 -4.71
CA SER A 57 2.23 -6.35 -3.45
C SER A 57 3.54 -7.12 -3.65
N ALA A 58 4.35 -7.19 -2.61
CA ALA A 58 5.61 -7.92 -2.57
C ALA A 58 5.90 -8.47 -1.16
N GLY A 59 6.94 -9.26 -1.01
CA GLY A 59 7.39 -9.75 0.29
C GLY A 59 8.89 -9.58 0.49
N ILE A 60 9.30 -9.26 1.72
CA ILE A 60 10.72 -9.12 2.07
C ILE A 60 11.48 -10.46 2.08
N GLY A 61 10.76 -11.58 2.10
CA GLY A 61 11.29 -12.95 2.06
C GLY A 61 10.39 -13.85 1.22
N ALA A 62 9.73 -13.32 0.19
CA ALA A 62 8.85 -14.09 -0.67
C ALA A 62 9.64 -15.02 -1.60
N MET A 63 9.03 -16.17 -1.90
CA MET A 63 9.38 -16.95 -3.09
C MET A 63 8.48 -16.49 -4.23
N ASP A 64 9.03 -16.33 -5.42
CA ASP A 64 8.27 -15.89 -6.59
C ASP A 64 7.26 -16.94 -7.06
N ASP A 65 6.21 -16.46 -7.75
CA ASP A 65 5.17 -17.26 -8.42
C ASP A 65 4.27 -18.13 -7.52
N MET A 66 4.33 -17.96 -6.21
CA MET A 66 3.38 -18.65 -5.31
C MET A 66 1.99 -18.03 -5.42
N THR A 67 0.95 -18.86 -5.36
CA THR A 67 -0.43 -18.38 -5.25
C THR A 67 -0.71 -17.86 -3.83
N PRO A 68 -1.64 -16.90 -3.66
CA PRO A 68 -2.12 -16.55 -2.34
C PRO A 68 -2.63 -17.77 -1.59
N SER A 69 -2.51 -17.77 -0.27
CA SER A 69 -2.96 -18.88 0.56
C SER A 69 -4.47 -19.13 0.35
N ARG A 70 -4.89 -20.38 0.46
CA ARG A 70 -6.28 -20.77 0.27
C ARG A 70 -7.25 -19.94 1.14
N HIS A 71 -6.88 -19.72 2.39
CA HIS A 71 -7.71 -18.95 3.32
C HIS A 71 -7.74 -17.46 2.99
N SER A 72 -6.65 -16.87 2.49
CA SER A 72 -6.67 -15.49 1.97
C SER A 72 -7.66 -15.35 0.81
N VAL A 73 -7.61 -16.27 -0.15
CA VAL A 73 -8.55 -16.27 -1.29
C VAL A 73 -9.99 -16.44 -0.81
N THR A 74 -10.25 -17.35 0.12
CA THR A 74 -11.60 -17.57 0.66
C THR A 74 -12.11 -16.34 1.41
N ALA A 75 -11.31 -15.77 2.31
CA ALA A 75 -11.66 -14.59 3.07
C ALA A 75 -11.96 -13.38 2.17
N MET A 76 -11.20 -13.19 1.11
CA MET A 76 -11.42 -12.08 0.16
C MET A 76 -12.64 -12.31 -0.74
N ARG A 77 -12.96 -13.54 -1.10
CA ARG A 77 -14.19 -13.87 -1.84
C ARG A 77 -15.45 -13.57 -1.06
N GLU A 78 -15.43 -13.66 0.27
CA GLU A 78 -16.54 -13.23 1.13
C GLU A 78 -16.81 -11.73 1.02
N GLU A 79 -15.81 -10.93 0.63
CA GLU A 79 -15.92 -9.50 0.32
C GLU A 79 -16.21 -9.20 -1.16
N GLY A 80 -16.44 -10.24 -1.98
CA GLY A 80 -16.64 -10.09 -3.42
C GLY A 80 -15.36 -9.83 -4.22
N ILE A 81 -14.19 -10.02 -3.63
CA ILE A 81 -12.89 -9.73 -4.26
C ILE A 81 -12.14 -11.04 -4.55
N ASP A 82 -11.77 -11.27 -5.81
CA ASP A 82 -10.98 -12.44 -6.20
C ASP A 82 -9.50 -12.08 -6.37
N ILE A 83 -8.68 -12.64 -5.49
CA ILE A 83 -7.21 -12.49 -5.51
C ILE A 83 -6.49 -13.76 -6.01
N SER A 84 -7.20 -14.76 -6.50
CA SER A 84 -6.63 -16.08 -6.85
C SER A 84 -5.59 -16.04 -7.97
N ARG A 85 -5.60 -14.98 -8.79
CA ARG A 85 -4.66 -14.81 -9.91
C ARG A 85 -3.39 -14.05 -9.55
N GLN A 86 -3.33 -13.45 -8.35
CA GLN A 86 -2.11 -12.80 -7.89
C GLN A 86 -0.97 -13.83 -7.74
N ARG A 87 0.26 -13.36 -7.87
CA ARG A 87 1.47 -14.16 -7.67
C ARG A 87 2.41 -13.41 -6.74
N SER A 88 3.02 -14.16 -5.83
CA SER A 88 4.02 -13.60 -4.93
C SER A 88 5.27 -13.17 -5.68
N ARG A 89 5.92 -12.13 -5.17
CA ARG A 89 7.18 -11.58 -5.69
C ARG A 89 8.06 -11.14 -4.54
N MET A 90 9.37 -11.37 -4.70
CA MET A 90 10.36 -10.76 -3.82
C MET A 90 10.37 -9.24 -4.00
N LEU A 91 10.49 -8.50 -2.90
CA LEU A 91 10.71 -7.05 -2.95
C LEU A 91 12.08 -6.77 -3.57
N THR A 92 12.12 -5.90 -4.59
CA THR A 92 13.36 -5.54 -5.31
C THR A 92 13.65 -4.04 -5.25
N PRO A 93 14.90 -3.62 -5.48
CA PRO A 93 15.26 -2.20 -5.58
C PRO A 93 14.44 -1.45 -6.65
N GLU A 94 14.19 -2.09 -7.79
CA GLU A 94 13.42 -1.50 -8.89
C GLU A 94 11.97 -1.21 -8.46
N MET A 95 11.34 -2.10 -7.67
CA MET A 95 10.03 -1.83 -7.09
C MET A 95 10.09 -0.66 -6.11
N MET A 96 11.16 -0.58 -5.30
CA MET A 96 11.33 0.55 -4.39
C MET A 96 11.40 1.88 -5.13
N GLU A 97 12.08 1.95 -6.27
CA GLU A 97 12.16 3.16 -7.10
C GLU A 97 10.82 3.47 -7.81
N GLU A 98 10.14 2.44 -8.29
CA GLU A 98 8.94 2.57 -9.14
C GLU A 98 7.70 3.02 -8.37
N TYR A 99 7.48 2.50 -7.16
CA TYR A 99 6.28 2.76 -6.38
C TYR A 99 6.38 4.07 -5.60
N THR A 100 5.28 4.85 -5.60
CA THR A 100 5.20 6.17 -4.95
C THR A 100 4.86 6.08 -3.47
N HIS A 101 4.15 5.01 -3.06
CA HIS A 101 3.74 4.74 -1.68
C HIS A 101 3.96 3.27 -1.36
N ILE A 102 4.59 2.98 -0.24
CA ILE A 102 4.92 1.62 0.19
C ILE A 102 4.39 1.41 1.61
N PHE A 103 3.46 0.47 1.76
CA PHE A 103 2.82 0.17 3.05
C PHE A 103 3.25 -1.20 3.56
N GLY A 104 3.93 -1.22 4.71
CA GLY A 104 4.22 -2.45 5.45
C GLY A 104 3.03 -2.90 6.30
N LEU A 105 2.76 -4.19 6.35
CA LEU A 105 1.67 -4.77 7.14
C LEU A 105 1.96 -4.83 8.64
N GLY A 106 3.07 -4.26 9.08
CA GLY A 106 3.50 -4.11 10.46
C GLY A 106 4.82 -3.37 10.53
N THR A 107 5.20 -2.94 11.72
CA THR A 107 6.41 -2.13 11.96
C THR A 107 7.68 -2.85 11.53
N GLY A 108 7.79 -4.16 11.80
CA GLY A 108 8.95 -4.95 11.42
C GLY A 108 9.22 -5.01 9.91
N HIS A 109 8.16 -4.91 9.06
CA HIS A 109 8.35 -4.83 7.62
C HIS A 109 8.96 -3.49 7.20
N ILE A 110 8.50 -2.39 7.81
CA ILE A 110 9.02 -1.05 7.53
C ILE A 110 10.45 -0.90 8.04
N ASP A 111 10.77 -1.42 9.21
CA ASP A 111 12.13 -1.40 9.75
C ASP A 111 13.11 -2.15 8.84
N ALA A 112 12.69 -3.31 8.31
CA ALA A 112 13.47 -4.07 7.33
C ALA A 112 13.65 -3.27 6.03
N ILE A 113 12.58 -2.69 5.48
CA ILE A 113 12.65 -1.88 4.26
C ILE A 113 13.60 -0.69 4.45
N ARG A 114 13.45 0.07 5.52
CA ARG A 114 14.32 1.24 5.81
C ARG A 114 15.77 0.86 6.04
N SER A 115 16.03 -0.34 6.54
CA SER A 115 17.39 -0.86 6.71
C SER A 115 18.05 -1.23 5.37
N TYR A 116 17.28 -1.80 4.44
CA TYR A 116 17.78 -2.20 3.11
C TYR A 116 17.77 -1.05 2.09
N PHE A 117 16.83 -0.12 2.22
CA PHE A 117 16.58 0.99 1.28
C PHE A 117 16.42 2.32 2.03
N PRO A 118 17.46 2.82 2.72
CA PRO A 118 17.36 4.01 3.57
C PRO A 118 17.02 5.29 2.80
N GLU A 119 17.34 5.37 1.51
CA GLU A 119 17.02 6.49 0.62
C GLU A 119 15.52 6.61 0.29
N GLU A 120 14.77 5.51 0.45
CA GLU A 120 13.36 5.43 0.10
C GLU A 120 12.40 5.54 1.32
N GLN A 121 12.95 5.88 2.49
CA GLN A 121 12.20 5.85 3.75
C GLN A 121 11.00 6.81 3.79
N GLU A 122 11.07 7.95 3.09
CA GLU A 122 10.01 8.99 3.12
C GLU A 122 8.69 8.53 2.50
N LYS A 123 8.71 7.51 1.63
CA LYS A 123 7.51 6.93 1.02
C LYS A 123 7.07 5.61 1.63
N THR A 124 7.64 5.24 2.79
CA THR A 124 7.34 3.99 3.50
C THR A 124 6.53 4.25 4.76
N PHE A 125 5.41 3.56 4.90
CA PHE A 125 4.40 3.76 5.93
C PHE A 125 3.97 2.44 6.56
N VAL A 126 3.57 2.45 7.83
CA VAL A 126 2.88 1.30 8.44
C VAL A 126 1.40 1.39 8.07
N LEU A 127 0.82 0.30 7.57
CA LEU A 127 -0.55 0.29 7.06
C LEU A 127 -1.57 0.86 8.06
N ARG A 128 -1.49 0.46 9.33
CA ARG A 128 -2.46 0.85 10.36
C ARG A 128 -2.18 2.22 11.01
N GLU A 129 -1.09 2.92 10.68
CA GLU A 129 -0.84 4.27 11.21
C GLU A 129 -1.84 5.32 10.69
N PHE A 130 -2.57 5.01 9.63
CA PHE A 130 -3.61 5.87 9.04
C PHE A 130 -4.98 5.75 9.72
N ILE A 131 -5.11 4.93 10.76
CA ILE A 131 -6.34 4.78 11.55
C ILE A 131 -6.30 5.74 12.75
N ALA A 132 -7.46 6.35 13.08
CA ALA A 132 -7.54 7.49 14.00
C ALA A 132 -7.32 7.20 15.49
N ASP A 133 -7.25 5.95 15.93
CA ASP A 133 -7.24 5.62 17.36
C ASP A 133 -5.85 5.74 17.99
N GLU A 134 -5.73 6.56 19.04
CA GLU A 134 -4.53 6.60 19.88
C GLU A 134 -4.39 5.28 20.66
N GLY A 135 -3.19 4.68 20.60
CA GLY A 135 -2.90 3.41 21.26
C GLY A 135 -3.30 2.16 20.48
N LEU A 136 -3.71 2.32 19.21
CA LEU A 136 -4.02 1.19 18.35
C LEU A 136 -2.77 0.35 18.08
N ASP A 137 -2.93 -0.97 18.10
CA ASP A 137 -1.88 -1.88 17.62
C ASP A 137 -1.67 -1.67 16.11
N LEU A 138 -0.45 -1.31 15.73
CA LEU A 138 -0.07 -1.06 14.35
C LEU A 138 0.20 -2.35 13.57
N GLU A 139 0.27 -3.48 14.25
CA GLU A 139 0.54 -4.77 13.63
C GLU A 139 -0.72 -5.38 12.99
N VAL A 140 -0.55 -5.90 11.79
CA VAL A 140 -1.49 -6.84 11.18
C VAL A 140 -0.93 -8.25 11.42
N PRO A 141 -1.56 -9.06 12.30
CA PRO A 141 -1.04 -10.37 12.67
C PRO A 141 -0.89 -11.27 11.45
N ASP A 142 0.13 -12.12 11.47
CA ASP A 142 0.35 -13.09 10.40
C ASP A 142 -0.53 -14.32 10.62
N PRO A 143 -1.51 -14.58 9.73
CA PRO A 143 -2.43 -15.70 9.90
C PRO A 143 -1.86 -17.03 9.36
N ILE A 144 -0.58 -17.05 8.93
CA ILE A 144 -0.01 -18.25 8.33
C ILE A 144 -0.04 -19.43 9.30
N GLY A 145 -0.55 -20.57 8.82
CA GLY A 145 -0.73 -21.77 9.65
C GLY A 145 -2.01 -21.76 10.48
N GLY A 146 -2.73 -20.65 10.51
CA GLY A 146 -4.00 -20.51 11.22
C GLY A 146 -5.21 -20.97 10.40
N ASP A 147 -6.37 -20.94 11.04
CA ASP A 147 -7.65 -21.28 10.42
C ASP A 147 -8.27 -20.09 9.64
N LEU A 148 -9.42 -20.31 9.04
CA LEU A 148 -10.11 -19.29 8.26
C LEU A 148 -10.56 -18.08 9.11
N ASP A 149 -10.88 -18.27 10.38
CA ASP A 149 -11.32 -17.18 11.26
C ASP A 149 -10.16 -16.23 11.58
N GLU A 150 -8.94 -16.73 11.75
CA GLU A 150 -7.75 -15.88 11.88
C GLU A 150 -7.48 -15.07 10.60
N TYR A 151 -7.71 -15.64 9.43
CA TYR A 151 -7.64 -14.91 8.16
C TYR A 151 -8.74 -13.84 8.01
N ARG A 152 -9.94 -14.10 8.52
CA ARG A 152 -11.02 -13.09 8.57
C ARG A 152 -10.67 -11.93 9.50
N ILE A 153 -10.09 -12.20 10.67
CA ILE A 153 -9.59 -11.17 11.58
C ILE A 153 -8.54 -10.31 10.88
N THR A 154 -7.52 -10.94 10.31
CA THR A 154 -6.45 -10.26 9.56
C THR A 154 -7.02 -9.41 8.41
N ARG A 155 -7.94 -9.96 7.61
CA ARG A 155 -8.65 -9.26 6.54
C ARG A 155 -9.38 -8.02 7.06
N ASN A 156 -10.10 -8.12 8.17
CA ASN A 156 -10.86 -7.00 8.72
C ASN A 156 -9.94 -5.87 9.20
N LEU A 157 -8.82 -6.19 9.84
CA LEU A 157 -7.80 -5.21 10.24
C LEU A 157 -7.18 -4.48 9.05
N ILE A 158 -6.97 -5.18 7.94
CA ILE A 158 -6.50 -4.58 6.69
C ILE A 158 -7.59 -3.67 6.10
N LYS A 159 -8.82 -4.17 6.00
CA LYS A 159 -9.97 -3.44 5.43
C LYS A 159 -10.22 -2.12 6.13
N GLU A 160 -10.08 -2.09 7.45
CA GLU A 160 -10.28 -0.90 8.28
C GLU A 160 -9.39 0.29 7.87
N ALA A 161 -8.14 0.03 7.46
CA ALA A 161 -7.20 1.07 7.05
C ALA A 161 -7.43 1.60 5.61
N MET A 162 -8.09 0.84 4.75
CA MET A 162 -8.14 1.12 3.31
C MET A 162 -8.77 2.47 2.94
N PRO A 163 -9.88 2.94 3.56
CA PRO A 163 -10.45 4.25 3.21
C PRO A 163 -9.48 5.40 3.45
N SER A 164 -8.74 5.36 4.56
CA SER A 164 -7.75 6.39 4.90
C SER A 164 -6.54 6.34 3.97
N ILE A 165 -6.07 5.14 3.62
CA ILE A 165 -4.99 4.95 2.65
C ILE A 165 -5.40 5.48 1.27
N LEU A 166 -6.59 5.13 0.78
CA LEU A 166 -7.07 5.63 -0.52
C LEU A 166 -7.12 7.16 -0.53
N ARG A 167 -7.66 7.78 0.52
CA ARG A 167 -7.68 9.24 0.65
C ARG A 167 -6.27 9.82 0.64
N PHE A 168 -5.35 9.29 1.45
CA PHE A 168 -3.97 9.75 1.50
C PHE A 168 -3.29 9.67 0.14
N VAL A 169 -3.40 8.55 -0.54
CA VAL A 169 -2.81 8.36 -1.89
C VAL A 169 -3.35 9.36 -2.90
N LEU A 170 -4.65 9.70 -2.82
CA LEU A 170 -5.29 10.62 -3.76
C LEU A 170 -5.04 12.10 -3.44
N THR A 171 -4.89 12.46 -2.18
CA THR A 171 -4.86 13.87 -1.74
C THR A 171 -3.52 14.31 -1.18
N GLY A 172 -2.64 13.38 -0.81
CA GLY A 172 -1.42 13.64 -0.06
C GLY A 172 -1.66 14.04 1.40
N ASP A 173 -2.92 13.99 1.86
CA ASP A 173 -3.29 14.37 3.22
C ASP A 173 -3.23 13.16 4.16
N PRO A 174 -2.23 13.10 5.08
CA PRO A 174 -2.11 12.01 6.04
C PRO A 174 -3.07 12.16 7.23
N SER A 175 -3.93 13.18 7.26
CA SER A 175 -4.85 13.40 8.38
C SER A 175 -5.76 12.20 8.58
N LYS A 176 -5.92 11.80 9.84
CA LYS A 176 -6.76 10.67 10.22
C LYS A 176 -8.24 11.05 10.07
N PRO A 177 -9.14 10.11 9.78
CA PRO A 177 -10.58 10.39 9.75
C PRO A 177 -11.03 10.90 11.12
N GLY A 178 -11.59 12.11 11.16
CA GLY A 178 -12.15 12.70 12.40
C GLY A 178 -11.21 13.61 13.19
N SER A 179 -10.03 13.96 12.65
CA SER A 179 -9.18 15.03 13.22
C SER A 179 -9.61 16.42 12.77
#